data_e364bd1967164165eaceedb98a00891f
#
_entry.id   e364bd1967164165eaceedb98a00891f
#
_cell.length_a   1.000
_cell.length_b   1.000
_cell.length_c   1.000
_cell.angle_alpha   90.00
_cell.angle_beta   90.00
_cell.angle_gamma   90.00
#
_symmetry.space_group_name_H-M   'P 1'
#
loop_
_entity.id
_entity.type
_entity.pdbx_description
1 polymer ?
#
loop_
_entity_poly.entity_id
_entity_poly.type
_entity_poly.pdbx_seq_one_letter_code
_entity_poly.pdbx_strand_id
1 'polypeptide(L)'
;MTTPDRSKRLRFRAWHRGTRESDYLLGCFFDRFHEGWNEADFDWFEALLDEEDPDVLGWIMGTEMPPARYAGALMDAMKLLDYVTIPR
;
A
#
# COMPACT_ATOMS: atom_id res chain seq x y z
N MET A 1 16.17 11.15 2.00
CA MET A 1 16.01 10.15 3.08
C MET A 1 14.67 10.35 3.78
N THR A 2 13.93 9.27 3.96
CA THR A 2 12.62 9.35 4.60
C THR A 2 12.77 9.55 6.10
N THR A 3 12.02 10.51 6.65
CA THR A 3 12.05 10.80 8.08
C THR A 3 11.20 9.79 8.85
N PRO A 4 11.52 9.53 10.13
CA PRO A 4 10.66 8.69 10.96
C PRO A 4 9.22 9.21 11.05
N ASP A 5 9.03 10.54 11.02
CA ASP A 5 7.69 11.13 11.06
C ASP A 5 6.88 10.77 9.83
N ARG A 6 7.49 10.81 8.63
CA ARG A 6 6.81 10.42 7.41
C ARG A 6 6.40 8.94 7.46
N SER A 7 7.31 8.10 7.90
CA SER A 7 7.04 6.67 8.01
C SER A 7 5.87 6.39 8.95
N LYS A 8 5.85 7.05 10.11
CA LYS A 8 4.76 6.88 11.07
C LYS A 8 3.42 7.34 10.51
N ARG A 9 3.41 8.50 9.81
CA ARG A 9 2.18 9.02 9.22
C ARG A 9 1.63 8.07 8.16
N LEU A 10 2.50 7.55 7.31
CA LEU A 10 2.06 6.64 6.25
C LEU A 10 1.57 5.32 6.83
N ARG A 11 2.24 4.82 7.86
CA ARG A 11 1.80 3.60 8.54
C ARG A 11 0.42 3.79 9.14
N PHE A 12 0.20 4.91 9.82
CA PHE A 12 -1.11 5.21 10.39
C PHE A 12 -2.19 5.24 9.29
N ARG A 13 -1.93 5.97 8.20
CA ARG A 13 -2.88 6.06 7.10
C ARG A 13 -3.15 4.70 6.46
N ALA A 14 -2.12 3.87 6.33
CA ALA A 14 -2.26 2.54 5.73
C ALA A 14 -3.16 1.63 6.57
N TRP A 15 -3.06 1.73 7.89
CA TRP A 15 -3.84 0.90 8.80
C TRP A 15 -5.22 1.47 9.16
N HIS A 16 -5.54 2.68 8.69
CA HIS A 16 -6.78 3.36 9.05
C HIS A 16 -7.50 3.86 7.80
N ARG A 17 -7.73 2.94 6.85
CA ARG A 17 -8.43 3.26 5.62
C ARG A 17 -9.94 3.33 5.77
N GLY A 18 -10.47 2.62 6.76
CA GLY A 18 -11.90 2.63 7.04
C GLY A 18 -12.58 1.28 6.91
N THR A 19 -11.97 0.31 6.23
CA THR A 19 -12.47 -1.05 6.18
C THR A 19 -11.35 -2.01 6.59
N ARG A 20 -11.73 -3.16 7.12
CA ARG A 20 -10.76 -4.16 7.55
C ARG A 20 -9.90 -4.65 6.40
N GLU A 21 -10.53 -4.91 5.25
CA GLU A 21 -9.83 -5.40 4.07
C GLU A 21 -8.77 -4.40 3.60
N SER A 22 -9.14 -3.14 3.46
CA SER A 22 -8.22 -2.10 3.04
C SER A 22 -7.08 -1.92 4.04
N ASP A 23 -7.41 -1.92 5.34
CA ASP A 23 -6.42 -1.78 6.40
C ASP A 23 -5.37 -2.88 6.32
N TYR A 24 -5.80 -4.13 6.17
CA TYR A 24 -4.86 -5.24 6.07
C TYR A 24 -4.04 -5.20 4.77
N LEU A 25 -4.68 -4.91 3.65
CA LEU A 25 -3.99 -4.90 2.37
C LEU A 25 -2.91 -3.84 2.32
N LEU A 26 -3.18 -2.64 2.82
CA LEU A 26 -2.22 -1.56 2.77
C LEU A 26 -1.31 -1.53 3.99
N GLY A 27 -1.85 -1.81 5.18
CA GLY A 27 -1.07 -1.83 6.41
C GLY A 27 -0.02 -2.93 6.43
N CYS A 28 -0.41 -4.16 6.09
CA CYS A 28 0.53 -5.27 6.05
C CYS A 28 1.59 -5.05 4.98
N PHE A 29 1.21 -4.49 3.84
CA PHE A 29 2.17 -4.18 2.77
C PHE A 29 3.22 -3.20 3.26
N PHE A 30 2.79 -2.13 3.90
CA PHE A 30 3.71 -1.15 4.45
C PHE A 30 4.66 -1.78 5.46
N ASP A 31 4.11 -2.53 6.43
CA ASP A 31 4.92 -3.14 7.48
C ASP A 31 5.94 -4.12 6.91
N ARG A 32 5.57 -4.86 5.87
CA ARG A 32 6.46 -5.87 5.30
C ARG A 32 7.59 -5.26 4.47
N PHE A 33 7.31 -4.20 3.70
CA PHE A 33 8.23 -3.76 2.65
C PHE A 33 8.90 -2.41 2.88
N HIS A 34 8.38 -1.55 3.76
CA HIS A 34 8.83 -0.17 3.83
C HIS A 34 10.31 0.00 4.21
N GLU A 35 10.87 -0.94 4.96
CA GLU A 35 12.26 -0.82 5.40
C GLU A 35 13.26 -0.82 4.23
N GLY A 36 12.91 -1.46 3.13
CA GLY A 36 13.76 -1.47 1.95
C GLY A 36 13.46 -0.39 0.93
N TRP A 37 12.54 0.54 1.25
CA TRP A 37 12.10 1.54 0.28
C TRP A 37 13.04 2.73 0.20
N ASN A 38 13.19 3.27 -1.01
CA ASN A 38 13.82 4.58 -1.23
C ASN A 38 12.73 5.67 -1.24
N GLU A 39 13.14 6.94 -1.46
CA GLU A 39 12.18 8.04 -1.46
C GLU A 39 11.11 7.89 -2.53
N ALA A 40 11.48 7.39 -3.71
CA ALA A 40 10.51 7.19 -4.79
C ALA A 40 9.44 6.15 -4.38
N ASP A 41 9.82 5.11 -3.66
CA ASP A 41 8.89 4.09 -3.19
C ASP A 41 7.92 4.68 -2.17
N PHE A 42 8.41 5.50 -1.24
CA PHE A 42 7.54 6.20 -0.29
C PHE A 42 6.59 7.16 -1.00
N ASP A 43 7.07 7.88 -2.01
CA ASP A 43 6.21 8.77 -2.79
C ASP A 43 5.10 7.98 -3.51
N TRP A 44 5.45 6.82 -4.07
CA TRP A 44 4.49 5.93 -4.72
C TRP A 44 3.39 5.50 -3.75
N PHE A 45 3.79 5.06 -2.57
CA PHE A 45 2.84 4.56 -1.57
C PHE A 45 1.95 5.69 -1.04
N GLU A 46 2.54 6.86 -0.79
CA GLU A 46 1.77 8.02 -0.32
C GLU A 46 0.73 8.44 -1.35
N ALA A 47 1.10 8.46 -2.63
CA ALA A 47 0.15 8.78 -3.70
C ALA A 47 -0.97 7.73 -3.76
N LEU A 48 -0.63 6.46 -3.59
CA LEU A 48 -1.62 5.39 -3.58
C LEU A 48 -2.62 5.56 -2.43
N LEU A 49 -2.15 5.98 -1.26
CA LEU A 49 -3.03 6.22 -0.11
C LEU A 49 -4.04 7.34 -0.36
N ASP A 50 -3.75 8.26 -1.29
CA ASP A 50 -4.67 9.33 -1.66
C ASP A 50 -5.77 8.88 -2.61
N GLU A 51 -5.67 7.69 -3.19
CA GLU A 51 -6.69 7.16 -4.08
C GLU A 51 -7.85 6.56 -3.29
N GLU A 52 -9.00 6.43 -3.94
CA GLU A 52 -10.20 5.88 -3.30
C GLU A 52 -10.07 4.37 -3.10
N ASP A 53 -10.58 3.86 -1.98
CA ASP A 53 -10.49 2.44 -1.67
C ASP A 53 -11.03 1.51 -2.77
N PRO A 54 -12.22 1.77 -3.36
CA PRO A 54 -12.72 0.87 -4.41
C PRO A 54 -11.77 0.76 -5.59
N ASP A 55 -11.11 1.86 -5.97
CA ASP A 55 -10.14 1.84 -7.06
C ASP A 55 -8.92 1.03 -6.68
N VAL A 56 -8.36 1.28 -5.51
CA VAL A 56 -7.17 0.59 -5.04
C VAL A 56 -7.44 -0.91 -4.91
N LEU A 57 -8.57 -1.27 -4.33
CA LEU A 57 -8.95 -2.68 -4.19
C LEU A 57 -9.13 -3.35 -5.55
N GLY A 58 -9.73 -2.67 -6.51
CA GLY A 58 -9.88 -3.19 -7.86
C GLY A 58 -8.54 -3.48 -8.52
N TRP A 59 -7.57 -2.59 -8.32
CA TRP A 59 -6.22 -2.79 -8.86
C TRP A 59 -5.52 -3.97 -8.20
N ILE A 60 -5.60 -4.08 -6.88
CA ILE A 60 -4.96 -5.16 -6.14
C ILE A 60 -5.57 -6.51 -6.50
N MET A 61 -6.90 -6.57 -6.56
CA MET A 61 -7.61 -7.81 -6.85
C MET A 61 -7.61 -8.19 -8.32
N GLY A 62 -7.16 -7.29 -9.19
CA GLY A 62 -7.09 -7.59 -10.61
C GLY A 62 -8.38 -7.41 -11.38
N THR A 63 -9.42 -6.82 -10.76
CA THR A 63 -10.68 -6.54 -11.47
C THR A 63 -10.59 -5.29 -12.33
N GLU A 64 -9.62 -4.41 -12.02
CA GLU A 64 -9.35 -3.21 -12.81
C GLU A 64 -7.85 -3.06 -12.98
N MET A 65 -7.44 -2.50 -14.12
CA MET A 65 -6.03 -2.26 -14.38
C MET A 65 -5.59 -0.94 -13.72
N PRO A 66 -4.49 -0.95 -12.94
CA PRO A 66 -4.02 0.29 -12.32
C PRO A 66 -3.52 1.28 -13.37
N PRO A 67 -3.61 2.59 -13.07
CA PRO A 67 -2.96 3.59 -13.91
C PRO A 67 -1.48 3.33 -14.06
N ALA A 68 -0.90 3.77 -15.19
CA ALA A 68 0.50 3.52 -15.49
C ALA A 68 1.45 3.98 -14.37
N ARG A 69 1.12 5.07 -13.69
CA ARG A 69 1.97 5.61 -12.62
C ARG A 69 2.10 4.67 -11.42
N TYR A 70 1.17 3.74 -11.25
CA TYR A 70 1.23 2.76 -10.16
C TYR A 70 1.74 1.40 -10.62
N ALA A 71 1.83 1.17 -11.92
CA ALA A 71 2.33 -0.10 -12.44
C ALA A 71 3.81 -0.26 -12.14
N GLY A 72 4.24 -1.49 -11.85
CA GLY A 72 5.63 -1.80 -11.61
C GLY A 72 5.81 -2.78 -10.47
N ALA A 73 7.03 -2.88 -9.97
CA ALA A 73 7.41 -3.90 -8.99
C ALA A 73 6.59 -3.83 -7.69
N LEU A 74 6.31 -2.62 -7.19
CA LEU A 74 5.55 -2.49 -5.95
C LEU A 74 4.11 -2.95 -6.13
N MET A 75 3.46 -2.57 -7.23
CA MET A 75 2.10 -3.02 -7.51
C MET A 75 2.07 -4.53 -7.73
N ASP A 76 3.05 -5.07 -8.44
CA ASP A 76 3.14 -6.51 -8.67
C ASP A 76 3.25 -7.27 -7.34
N ALA A 77 4.08 -6.78 -6.42
CA ALA A 77 4.22 -7.37 -5.10
C ALA A 77 2.90 -7.28 -4.31
N MET A 78 2.21 -6.16 -4.40
CA MET A 78 0.93 -5.97 -3.70
C MET A 78 -0.13 -6.94 -4.23
N LYS A 79 -0.16 -7.19 -5.52
CA LYS A 79 -1.13 -8.09 -6.14
C LYS A 79 -0.92 -9.55 -5.79
N LEU A 80 0.27 -9.93 -5.33
CA LEU A 80 0.53 -11.30 -4.89
C LEU A 80 -0.24 -11.68 -3.62
N LEU A 81 -0.55 -10.71 -2.77
CA LEU A 81 -1.32 -10.89 -1.54
C LEU A 81 -0.69 -11.85 -0.52
N ASP A 82 0.58 -12.18 -0.70
CA ASP A 82 1.29 -13.13 0.17
C ASP A 82 1.87 -12.48 1.43
N TYR A 83 1.70 -11.18 1.57
CA TYR A 83 2.19 -10.41 2.72
C TYR A 83 1.11 -10.19 3.78
N VAL A 84 -0.15 -10.50 3.47
CA VAL A 84 -1.27 -10.22 4.36
C VAL A 84 -1.32 -11.24 5.49
N THR A 85 -1.31 -10.74 6.73
CA THR A 85 -1.47 -11.58 7.92
C THR A 85 -2.72 -11.13 8.65
N ILE A 86 -3.73 -11.99 8.70
CA ILE A 86 -4.99 -11.67 9.35
C ILE A 86 -4.97 -12.28 10.76
N PRO A 87 -5.14 -11.47 11.82
CA PRO A 87 -5.20 -12.00 13.19
C PRO A 87 -6.38 -12.95 13.35
N ARG A 88 -6.17 -14.00 14.12
CA ARG A 88 -7.22 -14.97 14.43
C ARG A 88 -7.64 -14.91 15.87
#